data_c68c6a2705070442e383e3d9cc56713e
#
_entry.id   c68c6a2705070442e383e3d9cc56713e
#
_cell.length_a   1.000
_cell.length_b   1.000
_cell.length_c   1.000
_cell.angle_alpha   90.00
_cell.angle_beta   90.00
_cell.angle_gamma   90.00
#
_symmetry.space_group_name_H-M   'P 1'
#
loop_
_entity.id
_entity.type
_entity.pdbx_description
1 polymer ?
#
loop_
_entity_poly.entity_id
_entity_poly.type
_entity_poly.pdbx_seq_one_letter_code
_entity_poly.pdbx_strand_id
1 'polypeptide(L)'
;MTAGAGPGEVAEAYLSTRNYQRAAEVLESALAEDPNHDGLLAQYARAQLGLKDYDGAAQAAYAALATAPGDQHVMRVYALALNGQGRRQEALQMAWRAATENPHIHSVHYTYASLLLEAGRPRDALDVIDEALRLQPESADSLVLRGDIHRALGSFTAAEDNYEAALRLEPDHASAVHNLAVNRLKWGKLTTSIKGFLGAGRLDPALGELARRNIGVALIRVLRVSTASVILLSIVLIAVTASHENSQSTVVPRVFIALLTLGLVGVIVWLMRSVPRPTLRAVLRERGFLAVRLAFLAFAIIAGMITAVVGATPLTEVFGPLLLFGAVCLRVYGWLSGE
;
A
#
# COMPACT_ATOMS: atom_id res chain seq x y z
N MET A 1 -15.62 11.92 48.82
CA MET A 1 -16.47 11.33 47.78
C MET A 1 -15.82 11.74 46.45
N THR A 2 -15.03 10.88 45.89
CA THR A 2 -14.51 11.04 44.52
C THR A 2 -15.72 10.87 43.58
N ALA A 3 -16.14 11.98 42.94
CA ALA A 3 -17.15 11.91 41.89
C ALA A 3 -16.64 10.91 40.86
N GLY A 4 -17.36 9.81 40.67
CA GLY A 4 -17.05 8.85 39.64
C GLY A 4 -17.08 9.56 38.27
N ALA A 5 -16.17 9.24 37.40
CA ALA A 5 -16.13 9.80 36.04
C ALA A 5 -17.50 9.62 35.37
N GLY A 6 -18.02 10.67 34.76
CA GLY A 6 -19.28 10.62 34.05
C GLY A 6 -19.19 9.70 32.82
N PRO A 7 -20.31 9.21 32.29
CA PRO A 7 -20.31 8.27 31.16
C PRO A 7 -19.58 8.85 29.93
N GLY A 8 -19.65 10.16 29.67
CA GLY A 8 -18.91 10.82 28.59
C GLY A 8 -17.40 10.81 28.80
N GLU A 9 -16.90 10.97 30.05
CA GLU A 9 -15.46 10.89 30.35
C GLU A 9 -14.93 9.46 30.18
N VAL A 10 -15.71 8.47 30.62
CA VAL A 10 -15.36 7.05 30.45
C VAL A 10 -15.32 6.68 28.95
N ALA A 11 -16.30 7.14 28.20
CA ALA A 11 -16.35 6.92 26.77
C ALA A 11 -15.17 7.58 26.03
N GLU A 12 -14.80 8.81 26.41
CA GLU A 12 -13.64 9.50 25.81
C GLU A 12 -12.33 8.75 26.09
N ALA A 13 -12.16 8.17 27.26
CA ALA A 13 -11.02 7.32 27.57
C ALA A 13 -10.96 6.08 26.65
N TYR A 14 -12.11 5.46 26.34
CA TYR A 14 -12.15 4.36 25.39
C TYR A 14 -11.94 4.82 23.94
N LEU A 15 -12.49 5.97 23.53
CA LEU A 15 -12.29 6.54 22.20
C LEU A 15 -10.82 6.89 21.95
N SER A 16 -10.11 7.43 22.93
CA SER A 16 -8.69 7.78 22.83
C SER A 16 -7.80 6.55 22.65
N THR A 17 -8.19 5.41 23.22
CA THR A 17 -7.50 4.12 23.06
C THR A 17 -8.02 3.29 21.87
N ARG A 18 -8.88 3.86 21.03
CA ARG A 18 -9.55 3.19 19.88
C ARG A 18 -10.38 1.97 20.28
N ASN A 19 -10.80 1.87 21.52
CA ASN A 19 -11.71 0.81 21.98
C ASN A 19 -13.17 1.22 21.70
N TYR A 20 -13.49 1.33 20.41
CA TYR A 20 -14.77 1.86 19.93
C TYR A 20 -15.97 1.03 20.40
N GLN A 21 -15.82 -0.29 20.53
CA GLN A 21 -16.89 -1.14 21.02
C GLN A 21 -17.29 -0.81 22.45
N ARG A 22 -16.31 -0.65 23.36
CA ARG A 22 -16.57 -0.29 24.74
C ARG A 22 -17.11 1.13 24.87
N ALA A 23 -16.60 2.05 24.06
CA ALA A 23 -17.13 3.41 24.01
C ALA A 23 -18.62 3.41 23.62
N ALA A 24 -18.99 2.65 22.57
CA ALA A 24 -20.38 2.56 22.11
C ALA A 24 -21.30 1.98 23.20
N GLU A 25 -20.91 0.89 23.87
CA GLU A 25 -21.70 0.26 24.95
C GLU A 25 -21.99 1.23 26.11
N VAL A 26 -20.98 1.99 26.57
CA VAL A 26 -21.14 2.99 27.64
C VAL A 26 -22.07 4.13 27.20
N LEU A 27 -21.89 4.61 25.97
CA LEU A 27 -22.67 5.72 25.42
C LEU A 27 -24.12 5.32 25.15
N GLU A 28 -24.36 4.12 24.66
CA GLU A 28 -25.70 3.58 24.43
C GLU A 28 -26.49 3.52 25.73
N SER A 29 -25.86 3.04 26.82
CA SER A 29 -26.50 3.01 28.13
C SER A 29 -26.83 4.41 28.65
N ALA A 30 -25.92 5.37 28.45
CA ALA A 30 -26.15 6.76 28.88
C ALA A 30 -27.21 7.48 28.03
N LEU A 31 -27.25 7.22 26.73
CA LEU A 31 -28.26 7.76 25.82
C LEU A 31 -29.65 7.15 26.02
N ALA A 32 -29.75 5.97 26.64
CA ALA A 32 -31.04 5.42 27.09
C ALA A 32 -31.69 6.25 28.19
N GLU A 33 -30.86 6.93 29.04
CA GLU A 33 -31.32 7.82 30.09
C GLU A 33 -31.58 9.23 29.56
N ASP A 34 -30.71 9.76 28.69
CA ASP A 34 -30.84 11.07 28.03
C ASP A 34 -30.60 10.97 26.52
N PRO A 35 -31.64 10.64 25.74
CA PRO A 35 -31.52 10.40 24.29
C PRO A 35 -31.11 11.60 23.45
N ASN A 36 -31.27 12.81 23.95
CA ASN A 36 -30.99 14.05 23.21
C ASN A 36 -29.73 14.77 23.70
N HIS A 37 -28.92 14.14 24.51
CA HIS A 37 -27.69 14.73 25.00
C HIS A 37 -26.67 14.85 23.86
N ASP A 38 -26.46 16.07 23.34
CA ASP A 38 -25.64 16.38 22.16
C ASP A 38 -24.20 15.86 22.27
N GLY A 39 -23.54 16.08 23.42
CA GLY A 39 -22.19 15.62 23.68
C GLY A 39 -22.04 14.10 23.65
N LEU A 40 -23.02 13.36 24.22
CA LEU A 40 -23.01 11.88 24.17
C LEU A 40 -23.32 11.37 22.76
N LEU A 41 -24.25 12.01 22.05
CA LEU A 41 -24.53 11.69 20.63
C LEU A 41 -23.30 11.92 19.75
N ALA A 42 -22.56 13.01 19.95
CA ALA A 42 -21.33 13.29 19.22
C ALA A 42 -20.25 12.21 19.46
N GLN A 43 -20.05 11.79 20.72
CA GLN A 43 -19.12 10.72 21.05
C GLN A 43 -19.59 9.37 20.52
N TYR A 44 -20.90 9.09 20.58
CA TYR A 44 -21.47 7.85 20.03
C TYR A 44 -21.30 7.78 18.52
N ALA A 45 -21.53 8.89 17.81
CA ALA A 45 -21.24 8.97 16.38
C ALA A 45 -19.77 8.67 16.04
N ARG A 46 -18.82 9.16 16.87
CA ARG A 46 -17.39 8.83 16.74
C ARG A 46 -17.10 7.36 16.97
N ALA A 47 -17.73 6.75 17.97
CA ALA A 47 -17.60 5.32 18.26
C ALA A 47 -18.09 4.47 17.08
N GLN A 48 -19.30 4.76 16.59
CA GLN A 48 -19.91 4.07 15.45
C GLN A 48 -19.09 4.24 14.17
N LEU A 49 -18.57 5.45 13.91
CA LEU A 49 -17.65 5.67 12.79
C LEU A 49 -16.39 4.79 12.91
N GLY A 50 -15.82 4.68 14.12
CA GLY A 50 -14.67 3.81 14.40
C GLY A 50 -14.95 2.32 14.21
N LEU A 51 -16.18 1.88 14.48
CA LEU A 51 -16.69 0.53 14.21
C LEU A 51 -17.04 0.30 12.74
N LYS A 52 -17.02 1.36 11.92
CA LYS A 52 -17.47 1.37 10.51
C LYS A 52 -18.98 1.12 10.36
N ASP A 53 -19.74 1.33 11.42
CA ASP A 53 -21.19 1.45 11.34
C ASP A 53 -21.54 2.86 10.88
N TYR A 54 -21.51 3.05 9.56
CA TYR A 54 -21.73 4.34 8.94
C TYR A 54 -23.17 4.83 9.08
N ASP A 55 -24.12 3.91 9.18
CA ASP A 55 -25.53 4.25 9.37
C ASP A 55 -25.79 4.78 10.78
N GLY A 56 -25.33 4.06 11.81
CA GLY A 56 -25.39 4.50 13.20
C GLY A 56 -24.63 5.80 13.42
N ALA A 57 -23.44 5.93 12.85
CA ALA A 57 -22.65 7.16 12.92
C ALA A 57 -23.38 8.38 12.30
N ALA A 58 -23.98 8.20 11.12
CA ALA A 58 -24.72 9.28 10.44
C ALA A 58 -25.97 9.69 11.22
N GLN A 59 -26.73 8.72 11.76
CA GLN A 59 -27.92 9.01 12.56
C GLN A 59 -27.57 9.79 13.83
N ALA A 60 -26.60 9.33 14.60
CA ALA A 60 -26.17 9.98 15.84
C ALA A 60 -25.58 11.38 15.57
N ALA A 61 -24.74 11.52 14.54
CA ALA A 61 -24.19 12.82 14.16
C ALA A 61 -25.28 13.80 13.69
N TYR A 62 -26.26 13.33 12.91
CA TYR A 62 -27.39 14.16 12.50
C TYR A 62 -28.22 14.62 13.69
N ALA A 63 -28.50 13.75 14.67
CA ALA A 63 -29.22 14.09 15.90
C ALA A 63 -28.43 15.13 16.73
N ALA A 64 -27.10 14.96 16.88
CA ALA A 64 -26.26 15.93 17.56
C ALA A 64 -26.24 17.30 16.86
N LEU A 65 -26.26 17.35 15.52
CA LEU A 65 -26.32 18.59 14.74
C LEU A 65 -27.68 19.29 14.85
N ALA A 66 -28.74 18.62 15.25
CA ALA A 66 -30.04 19.25 15.48
C ALA A 66 -30.00 20.21 16.69
N THR A 67 -29.19 19.91 17.70
CA THR A 67 -28.99 20.74 18.90
C THR A 67 -27.79 21.68 18.79
N ALA A 68 -26.72 21.25 18.11
CA ALA A 68 -25.48 22.01 17.90
C ALA A 68 -25.11 22.08 16.40
N PRO A 69 -25.82 22.87 15.56
CA PRO A 69 -25.67 22.86 14.10
C PRO A 69 -24.28 23.26 13.59
N GLY A 70 -23.52 24.02 14.38
CA GLY A 70 -22.17 24.52 14.05
C GLY A 70 -21.02 23.71 14.64
N ASP A 71 -21.29 22.60 15.34
CA ASP A 71 -20.21 21.79 15.91
C ASP A 71 -19.37 21.14 14.81
N GLN A 72 -18.17 21.66 14.65
CA GLN A 72 -17.25 21.23 13.62
C GLN A 72 -16.80 19.76 13.78
N HIS A 73 -16.73 19.24 14.99
CA HIS A 73 -16.37 17.83 15.22
C HIS A 73 -17.48 16.91 14.72
N VAL A 74 -18.74 17.27 15.03
CA VAL A 74 -19.91 16.50 14.60
C VAL A 74 -20.11 16.59 13.09
N MET A 75 -19.94 17.79 12.50
CA MET A 75 -20.00 17.98 11.04
C MET A 75 -18.99 17.10 10.30
N ARG A 76 -17.75 17.00 10.84
CA ARG A 76 -16.71 16.13 10.27
C ARG A 76 -17.08 14.66 10.37
N VAL A 77 -17.55 14.21 11.54
CA VAL A 77 -18.01 12.82 11.74
C VAL A 77 -19.16 12.50 10.78
N TYR A 78 -20.12 13.40 10.65
CA TYR A 78 -21.25 13.24 9.74
C TYR A 78 -20.80 13.14 8.27
N ALA A 79 -19.88 14.02 7.84
CA ALA A 79 -19.31 13.96 6.49
C ALA A 79 -18.59 12.63 6.21
N LEU A 80 -17.80 12.14 7.17
CA LEU A 80 -17.10 10.85 7.04
C LEU A 80 -18.09 9.67 7.01
N ALA A 81 -19.14 9.71 7.84
CA ALA A 81 -20.18 8.69 7.85
C ALA A 81 -20.95 8.65 6.52
N LEU A 82 -21.37 9.80 5.97
CA LEU A 82 -21.99 9.92 4.65
C LEU A 82 -21.07 9.35 3.55
N ASN A 83 -19.79 9.64 3.59
CA ASN A 83 -18.83 9.09 2.64
C ASN A 83 -18.74 7.55 2.75
N GLY A 84 -18.73 7.02 3.97
CA GLY A 84 -18.75 5.58 4.24
C GLY A 84 -20.02 4.89 3.72
N GLN A 85 -21.17 5.57 3.73
CA GLN A 85 -22.43 5.14 3.10
C GLN A 85 -22.40 5.23 1.56
N GLY A 86 -21.34 5.79 0.95
CA GLY A 86 -21.27 6.05 -0.48
C GLY A 86 -22.01 7.32 -0.93
N ARG A 87 -22.55 8.13 -0.01
CA ARG A 87 -23.26 9.40 -0.27
C ARG A 87 -22.26 10.56 -0.47
N ARG A 88 -21.37 10.39 -1.45
CA ARG A 88 -20.19 11.26 -1.66
C ARG A 88 -20.51 12.74 -1.85
N GLN A 89 -21.56 13.05 -2.56
CA GLN A 89 -21.99 14.44 -2.83
C GLN A 89 -22.36 15.15 -1.52
N GLU A 90 -23.15 14.49 -0.70
CA GLU A 90 -23.58 15.02 0.60
C GLU A 90 -22.43 15.12 1.60
N ALA A 91 -21.52 14.12 1.58
CA ALA A 91 -20.29 14.17 2.36
C ALA A 91 -19.42 15.38 2.01
N LEU A 92 -19.22 15.66 0.71
CA LEU A 92 -18.47 16.82 0.25
C LEU A 92 -19.16 18.14 0.61
N GLN A 93 -20.50 18.21 0.49
CA GLN A 93 -21.27 19.39 0.88
C GLN A 93 -21.15 19.68 2.38
N MET A 94 -21.24 18.64 3.22
CA MET A 94 -21.10 18.80 4.66
C MET A 94 -19.66 19.20 5.06
N ALA A 95 -18.64 18.60 4.46
CA ALA A 95 -17.26 18.95 4.70
C ALA A 95 -16.91 20.36 4.24
N TRP A 96 -17.43 20.80 3.09
CA TRP A 96 -17.33 22.17 2.61
C TRP A 96 -17.97 23.16 3.59
N ARG A 97 -19.19 22.85 4.04
CA ARG A 97 -19.90 23.66 5.04
C ARG A 97 -19.07 23.77 6.33
N ALA A 98 -18.54 22.64 6.84
CA ALA A 98 -17.69 22.63 8.03
C ALA A 98 -16.45 23.55 7.86
N ALA A 99 -15.79 23.50 6.69
CA ALA A 99 -14.62 24.33 6.39
C ALA A 99 -15.01 25.84 6.23
N THR A 100 -16.18 26.14 5.69
CA THR A 100 -16.65 27.50 5.49
C THR A 100 -17.10 28.15 6.79
N GLU A 101 -17.79 27.41 7.65
CA GLU A 101 -18.26 27.91 8.96
C GLU A 101 -17.12 27.97 10.00
N ASN A 102 -16.05 27.15 9.82
CA ASN A 102 -14.94 27.07 10.74
C ASN A 102 -13.56 27.23 10.03
N PRO A 103 -13.30 28.37 9.37
CA PRO A 103 -12.15 28.53 8.47
C PRO A 103 -10.79 28.49 9.14
N HIS A 104 -10.75 28.65 10.48
CA HIS A 104 -9.50 28.67 11.26
C HIS A 104 -9.18 27.31 11.91
N ILE A 105 -9.95 26.29 11.61
CA ILE A 105 -9.76 24.96 12.20
C ILE A 105 -9.12 24.02 11.17
N HIS A 106 -7.86 23.65 11.41
CA HIS A 106 -7.07 22.75 10.57
C HIS A 106 -7.82 21.47 10.17
N SER A 107 -8.45 20.81 11.16
CA SER A 107 -9.04 19.49 10.96
C SER A 107 -10.25 19.46 10.01
N VAL A 108 -10.97 20.57 9.82
CA VAL A 108 -12.07 20.63 8.85
C VAL A 108 -11.53 20.70 7.41
N HIS A 109 -10.46 21.47 7.18
CA HIS A 109 -9.78 21.52 5.88
C HIS A 109 -9.13 20.20 5.54
N TYR A 110 -8.45 19.56 6.50
CA TYR A 110 -7.90 18.22 6.33
C TYR A 110 -8.97 17.20 5.87
N THR A 111 -10.11 17.18 6.59
CA THR A 111 -11.21 16.26 6.25
C THR A 111 -11.79 16.56 4.87
N TYR A 112 -12.00 17.82 4.54
CA TYR A 112 -12.53 18.21 3.24
C TYR A 112 -11.56 17.85 2.10
N ALA A 113 -10.26 18.11 2.26
CA ALA A 113 -9.23 17.72 1.29
C ALA A 113 -9.16 16.21 1.09
N SER A 114 -9.27 15.42 2.18
CA SER A 114 -9.30 13.96 2.10
C SER A 114 -10.49 13.45 1.28
N LEU A 115 -11.69 13.97 1.56
CA LEU A 115 -12.91 13.61 0.83
C LEU A 115 -12.87 14.05 -0.65
N LEU A 116 -12.27 15.19 -0.96
CA LEU A 116 -12.03 15.61 -2.34
C LEU A 116 -11.09 14.67 -3.09
N LEU A 117 -10.01 14.24 -2.44
CA LEU A 117 -9.09 13.26 -3.02
C LEU A 117 -9.78 11.93 -3.30
N GLU A 118 -10.56 11.41 -2.36
CA GLU A 118 -11.34 10.17 -2.51
C GLU A 118 -12.41 10.29 -3.60
N ALA A 119 -12.97 11.48 -3.79
CA ALA A 119 -13.91 11.78 -4.88
C ALA A 119 -13.24 11.95 -6.26
N GLY A 120 -11.89 11.79 -6.36
CA GLY A 120 -11.15 11.94 -7.60
C GLY A 120 -10.96 13.41 -8.03
N ARG A 121 -11.00 14.35 -7.09
CA ARG A 121 -10.80 15.79 -7.29
C ARG A 121 -9.47 16.29 -6.71
N PRO A 122 -8.30 15.75 -7.13
CA PRO A 122 -7.04 16.05 -6.47
C PRO A 122 -6.57 17.50 -6.63
N ARG A 123 -7.02 18.22 -7.68
CA ARG A 123 -6.67 19.64 -7.83
C ARG A 123 -7.33 20.50 -6.77
N ASP A 124 -8.63 20.30 -6.55
CA ASP A 124 -9.38 21.01 -5.51
C ASP A 124 -8.89 20.60 -4.11
N ALA A 125 -8.53 19.33 -3.93
CA ALA A 125 -7.94 18.85 -2.68
C ALA A 125 -6.61 19.53 -2.35
N LEU A 126 -5.80 19.89 -3.37
CA LEU A 126 -4.52 20.57 -3.15
C LEU A 126 -4.71 21.95 -2.54
N ASP A 127 -5.61 22.76 -3.07
CA ASP A 127 -5.89 24.10 -2.55
C ASP A 127 -6.36 24.03 -1.09
N VAL A 128 -7.21 23.06 -0.77
CA VAL A 128 -7.78 22.90 0.58
C VAL A 128 -6.75 22.37 1.58
N ILE A 129 -5.86 21.43 1.18
CA ILE A 129 -4.83 20.91 2.10
C ILE A 129 -3.72 21.93 2.36
N ASP A 130 -3.45 22.81 1.40
CA ASP A 130 -2.50 23.90 1.61
C ASP A 130 -3.02 24.90 2.66
N GLU A 131 -4.34 25.14 2.73
CA GLU A 131 -4.93 25.89 3.82
C GLU A 131 -4.82 25.18 5.18
N ALA A 132 -5.04 23.86 5.22
CA ALA A 132 -4.80 23.09 6.44
C ALA A 132 -3.35 23.24 6.93
N LEU A 133 -2.37 23.13 6.03
CA LEU A 133 -0.96 23.28 6.36
C LEU A 133 -0.57 24.72 6.71
N ARG A 134 -1.26 25.73 6.17
CA ARG A 134 -1.08 27.12 6.59
C ARG A 134 -1.49 27.31 8.05
N LEU A 135 -2.55 26.63 8.49
CA LEU A 135 -3.04 26.68 9.88
C LEU A 135 -2.16 25.85 10.82
N GLN A 136 -1.67 24.69 10.37
CA GLN A 136 -0.80 23.80 11.15
C GLN A 136 0.33 23.22 10.26
N PRO A 137 1.45 23.96 10.13
CA PRO A 137 2.56 23.55 9.25
C PRO A 137 3.26 22.26 9.66
N GLU A 138 3.23 21.92 10.95
CA GLU A 138 3.88 20.73 11.53
C GLU A 138 2.94 19.52 11.64
N SER A 139 1.88 19.46 10.84
CA SER A 139 0.99 18.31 10.78
C SER A 139 1.57 17.25 9.83
N ALA A 140 2.11 16.17 10.40
CA ALA A 140 2.61 15.04 9.61
C ALA A 140 1.49 14.41 8.76
N ASP A 141 0.29 14.23 9.31
CA ASP A 141 -0.88 13.72 8.59
C ASP A 141 -1.22 14.57 7.37
N SER A 142 -1.20 15.92 7.50
CA SER A 142 -1.50 16.83 6.39
C SER A 142 -0.42 16.80 5.32
N LEU A 143 0.85 16.67 5.70
CA LEU A 143 1.95 16.47 4.75
C LEU A 143 1.78 15.13 4.00
N VAL A 144 1.39 14.07 4.68
CA VAL A 144 1.11 12.78 4.04
C VAL A 144 -0.05 12.91 3.04
N LEU A 145 -1.15 13.54 3.43
CA LEU A 145 -2.29 13.75 2.55
C LEU A 145 -1.92 14.61 1.34
N ARG A 146 -1.12 15.69 1.50
CA ARG A 146 -0.61 16.48 0.39
C ARG A 146 0.29 15.66 -0.53
N GLY A 147 1.09 14.76 0.01
CA GLY A 147 1.88 13.79 -0.74
C GLY A 147 0.98 12.85 -1.57
N ASP A 148 -0.11 12.35 -0.99
CA ASP A 148 -1.08 11.50 -1.70
C ASP A 148 -1.79 12.26 -2.83
N ILE A 149 -2.13 13.53 -2.60
CA ILE A 149 -2.72 14.42 -3.61
C ILE A 149 -1.72 14.63 -4.77
N HIS A 150 -0.45 14.95 -4.49
CA HIS A 150 0.58 15.08 -5.52
C HIS A 150 0.79 13.79 -6.30
N ARG A 151 0.76 12.65 -5.62
CA ARG A 151 0.84 11.34 -6.28
C ARG A 151 -0.35 11.08 -7.19
N ALA A 152 -1.56 11.46 -6.80
CA ALA A 152 -2.77 11.38 -7.63
C ALA A 152 -2.69 12.29 -8.85
N LEU A 153 -2.05 13.46 -8.73
CA LEU A 153 -1.74 14.39 -9.83
C LEU A 153 -0.58 13.93 -10.73
N GLY A 154 0.10 12.83 -10.39
CA GLY A 154 1.28 12.33 -11.11
C GLY A 154 2.59 13.05 -10.77
N SER A 155 2.58 13.97 -9.81
CA SER A 155 3.75 14.75 -9.36
C SER A 155 4.53 13.96 -8.30
N PHE A 156 5.18 12.86 -8.73
CA PHE A 156 5.80 11.89 -7.81
C PHE A 156 6.97 12.46 -7.01
N THR A 157 7.72 13.42 -7.54
CA THR A 157 8.81 14.10 -6.80
C THR A 157 8.23 14.92 -5.65
N ALA A 158 7.23 15.76 -5.91
CA ALA A 158 6.56 16.53 -4.87
C ALA A 158 5.91 15.62 -3.82
N ALA A 159 5.38 14.46 -4.23
CA ALA A 159 4.87 13.47 -3.28
C ALA A 159 5.98 12.92 -2.37
N GLU A 160 7.16 12.56 -2.93
CA GLU A 160 8.33 12.10 -2.16
C GLU A 160 8.78 13.15 -1.14
N ASP A 161 8.90 14.42 -1.56
CA ASP A 161 9.29 15.53 -0.69
C ASP A 161 8.34 15.72 0.51
N ASN A 162 7.02 15.58 0.27
CA ASN A 162 6.01 15.69 1.31
C ASN A 162 6.05 14.52 2.30
N TYR A 163 6.19 13.28 1.83
CA TYR A 163 6.34 12.12 2.72
C TYR A 163 7.62 12.20 3.54
N GLU A 164 8.73 12.67 2.95
CA GLU A 164 9.98 12.88 3.67
C GLU A 164 9.86 14.03 4.68
N ALA A 165 9.10 15.08 4.38
CA ALA A 165 8.80 16.15 5.32
C ALA A 165 8.01 15.61 6.52
N ALA A 166 6.98 14.79 6.29
CA ALA A 166 6.23 14.12 7.35
C ALA A 166 7.15 13.25 8.24
N LEU A 167 8.06 12.48 7.62
CA LEU A 167 8.99 11.61 8.35
C LEU A 167 10.10 12.36 9.09
N ARG A 168 10.37 13.63 8.75
CA ARG A 168 11.24 14.49 9.57
C ARG A 168 10.55 14.93 10.86
N LEU A 169 9.24 15.11 10.84
CA LEU A 169 8.44 15.44 12.04
C LEU A 169 8.18 14.18 12.88
N GLU A 170 7.74 13.11 12.24
CA GLU A 170 7.36 11.84 12.86
C GLU A 170 8.04 10.67 12.12
N PRO A 171 9.27 10.26 12.54
CA PRO A 171 10.03 9.21 11.87
C PRO A 171 9.36 7.82 11.84
N ASP A 172 8.44 7.57 12.76
CA ASP A 172 7.66 6.34 12.92
C ASP A 172 6.22 6.45 12.37
N HIS A 173 5.92 7.49 11.57
CA HIS A 173 4.62 7.65 10.92
C HIS A 173 4.41 6.56 9.86
N ALA A 174 3.70 5.49 10.23
CA ALA A 174 3.55 4.27 9.42
C ALA A 174 3.01 4.52 8.00
N SER A 175 2.00 5.39 7.87
CA SER A 175 1.41 5.73 6.55
C SER A 175 2.40 6.47 5.66
N ALA A 176 3.21 7.39 6.22
CA ALA A 176 4.24 8.10 5.47
C ALA A 176 5.31 7.13 4.94
N VAL A 177 5.81 6.22 5.79
CA VAL A 177 6.77 5.17 5.40
C VAL A 177 6.19 4.30 4.28
N HIS A 178 4.91 3.90 4.40
CA HIS A 178 4.23 3.08 3.40
C HIS A 178 4.09 3.82 2.06
N ASN A 179 3.56 5.04 2.08
CA ASN A 179 3.26 5.81 0.88
C ASN A 179 4.54 6.25 0.14
N LEU A 180 5.61 6.56 0.89
CA LEU A 180 6.93 6.78 0.34
C LEU A 180 7.47 5.52 -0.37
N ALA A 181 7.27 4.35 0.21
CA ALA A 181 7.66 3.08 -0.40
C ALA A 181 6.86 2.79 -1.69
N VAL A 182 5.55 3.07 -1.70
CA VAL A 182 4.69 2.97 -2.90
C VAL A 182 5.20 3.91 -4.00
N ASN A 183 5.51 5.16 -3.63
CA ASN A 183 6.02 6.16 -4.56
C ASN A 183 7.36 5.73 -5.18
N ARG A 184 8.31 5.28 -4.35
CA ARG A 184 9.63 4.79 -4.76
C ARG A 184 9.56 3.54 -5.63
N LEU A 185 8.55 2.68 -5.44
CA LEU A 185 8.34 1.50 -6.26
C LEU A 185 8.06 1.86 -7.73
N LYS A 186 7.35 2.95 -7.99
CA LYS A 186 7.13 3.46 -9.35
C LYS A 186 8.43 3.83 -10.07
N TRP A 187 9.40 4.37 -9.35
CA TRP A 187 10.73 4.72 -9.87
C TRP A 187 11.70 3.54 -9.97
N GLY A 188 11.24 2.32 -9.70
CA GLY A 188 12.09 1.14 -9.74
C GLY A 188 13.07 1.00 -8.57
N LYS A 189 12.96 1.83 -7.52
CA LYS A 189 13.77 1.74 -6.30
C LYS A 189 13.32 0.55 -5.43
N LEU A 190 13.41 -0.68 -5.96
CA LEU A 190 12.80 -1.89 -5.41
C LEU A 190 13.26 -2.19 -3.99
N THR A 191 14.59 -2.14 -3.71
CA THR A 191 15.15 -2.48 -2.40
C THR A 191 14.65 -1.54 -1.31
N THR A 192 14.63 -0.23 -1.58
CA THR A 192 14.14 0.78 -0.63
C THR A 192 12.64 0.67 -0.41
N SER A 193 11.88 0.36 -1.47
CA SER A 193 10.44 0.13 -1.36
C SER A 193 10.10 -1.10 -0.50
N ILE A 194 10.77 -2.23 -0.71
CA ILE A 194 10.57 -3.43 0.11
C ILE A 194 10.90 -3.16 1.58
N LYS A 195 12.02 -2.48 1.86
CA LYS A 195 12.38 -2.09 3.23
C LYS A 195 11.33 -1.17 3.85
N GLY A 196 10.81 -0.21 3.09
CA GLY A 196 9.74 0.68 3.54
C GLY A 196 8.45 -0.07 3.86
N PHE A 197 7.99 -0.99 3.00
CA PHE A 197 6.82 -1.81 3.27
C PHE A 197 6.98 -2.67 4.53
N LEU A 198 8.14 -3.30 4.72
CA LEU A 198 8.43 -4.06 5.92
C LEU A 198 8.49 -3.17 7.17
N GLY A 199 9.01 -1.95 7.04
CA GLY A 199 9.03 -0.94 8.11
C GLY A 199 7.61 -0.53 8.51
N ALA A 200 6.79 -0.12 7.55
CA ALA A 200 5.40 0.30 7.78
C ALA A 200 4.57 -0.78 8.47
N GLY A 201 4.68 -2.05 8.03
CA GLY A 201 3.96 -3.16 8.65
C GLY A 201 4.45 -3.54 10.06
N ARG A 202 5.65 -3.08 10.47
CA ARG A 202 6.11 -3.20 11.88
C ARG A 202 5.59 -2.06 12.75
N LEU A 203 5.52 -0.86 12.18
CA LEU A 203 5.01 0.33 12.87
C LEU A 203 3.50 0.24 13.10
N ASP A 204 2.77 -0.21 12.07
CA ASP A 204 1.33 -0.44 12.15
C ASP A 204 0.97 -1.82 11.60
N PRO A 205 0.56 -2.79 12.45
CA PRO A 205 0.11 -4.12 12.01
C PRO A 205 -1.07 -4.09 11.05
N ALA A 206 -1.93 -3.05 11.08
CA ALA A 206 -3.04 -2.90 10.14
C ALA A 206 -2.55 -2.72 8.69
N LEU A 207 -1.36 -2.14 8.49
CA LEU A 207 -0.71 -2.03 7.20
C LEU A 207 -0.01 -3.32 6.74
N GLY A 208 0.09 -4.34 7.59
CA GLY A 208 0.86 -5.56 7.33
C GLY A 208 0.39 -6.32 6.09
N GLU A 209 -0.94 -6.43 5.88
CA GLU A 209 -1.50 -7.08 4.69
C GLU A 209 -1.23 -6.26 3.43
N LEU A 210 -1.46 -4.96 3.48
CA LEU A 210 -1.21 -4.04 2.36
C LEU A 210 0.29 -4.03 1.98
N ALA A 211 1.17 -4.04 2.98
CA ALA A 211 2.61 -4.15 2.77
C ALA A 211 2.99 -5.45 2.05
N ARG A 212 2.42 -6.60 2.45
CA ARG A 212 2.64 -7.88 1.77
C ARG A 212 2.17 -7.86 0.33
N ARG A 213 0.98 -7.32 0.05
CA ARG A 213 0.46 -7.16 -1.32
C ARG A 213 1.41 -6.34 -2.19
N ASN A 214 1.93 -5.22 -1.67
CA ASN A 214 2.85 -4.35 -2.40
C ASN A 214 4.24 -4.99 -2.59
N ILE A 215 4.74 -5.76 -1.63
CA ILE A 215 5.92 -6.60 -1.82
C ILE A 215 5.69 -7.61 -2.95
N GLY A 216 4.52 -8.25 -2.99
CA GLY A 216 4.14 -9.15 -4.09
C GLY A 216 4.21 -8.46 -5.46
N VAL A 217 3.71 -7.23 -5.58
CA VAL A 217 3.80 -6.42 -6.82
C VAL A 217 5.26 -6.14 -7.20
N ALA A 218 6.11 -5.81 -6.22
CA ALA A 218 7.53 -5.60 -6.47
C ALA A 218 8.22 -6.88 -6.99
N LEU A 219 7.90 -8.04 -6.40
CA LEU A 219 8.43 -9.33 -6.82
C LEU A 219 7.96 -9.75 -8.21
N ILE A 220 6.69 -9.52 -8.55
CA ILE A 220 6.17 -9.75 -9.91
C ILE A 220 7.02 -8.99 -10.92
N ARG A 221 7.32 -7.71 -10.67
CA ARG A 221 8.12 -6.89 -11.58
C ARG A 221 9.51 -7.47 -11.80
N VAL A 222 10.19 -7.86 -10.72
CA VAL A 222 11.53 -8.48 -10.80
C VAL A 222 11.49 -9.79 -11.58
N LEU A 223 10.56 -10.68 -11.24
CA LEU A 223 10.47 -11.99 -11.87
C LEU A 223 10.01 -11.93 -13.34
N ARG A 224 9.23 -10.91 -13.73
CA ARG A 224 8.94 -10.65 -15.15
C ARG A 224 10.21 -10.34 -15.95
N VAL A 225 11.06 -9.46 -15.43
CA VAL A 225 12.33 -9.12 -16.06
C VAL A 225 13.24 -10.35 -16.12
N SER A 226 13.32 -11.10 -15.02
CA SER A 226 14.12 -12.34 -14.98
C SER A 226 13.63 -13.40 -15.97
N THR A 227 12.30 -13.54 -16.15
CA THR A 227 11.73 -14.45 -17.16
C THR A 227 12.13 -14.01 -18.59
N ALA A 228 12.18 -12.69 -18.87
CA ALA A 228 12.69 -12.21 -20.15
C ALA A 228 14.18 -12.53 -20.34
N SER A 229 14.99 -12.44 -19.28
CA SER A 229 16.41 -12.83 -19.32
C SER A 229 16.58 -14.33 -19.56
N VAL A 230 15.65 -15.19 -19.10
CA VAL A 230 15.65 -16.63 -19.38
C VAL A 230 15.40 -16.91 -20.88
N ILE A 231 14.60 -16.09 -21.57
CA ILE A 231 14.42 -16.22 -23.03
C ILE A 231 15.76 -16.00 -23.74
N LEU A 232 16.51 -14.98 -23.35
CA LEU A 232 17.85 -14.74 -23.91
C LEU A 232 18.79 -15.91 -23.60
N LEU A 233 18.79 -16.41 -22.37
CA LEU A 233 19.55 -17.59 -21.98
C LEU A 233 19.19 -18.81 -22.85
N SER A 234 17.91 -19.03 -23.10
CA SER A 234 17.42 -20.15 -23.95
C SER A 234 17.95 -20.08 -25.39
N ILE A 235 17.95 -18.85 -25.95
CA ILE A 235 18.47 -18.62 -27.31
C ILE A 235 19.98 -18.95 -27.38
N VAL A 236 20.75 -18.52 -26.38
CA VAL A 236 22.20 -18.79 -26.31
C VAL A 236 22.47 -20.30 -26.07
N LEU A 237 21.62 -20.98 -25.27
CA LEU A 237 21.71 -22.43 -25.08
C LEU A 237 21.51 -23.18 -26.43
N ILE A 238 20.50 -22.78 -27.22
CA ILE A 238 20.28 -23.34 -28.56
C ILE A 238 21.47 -23.06 -29.50
N ALA A 239 22.06 -21.85 -29.39
CA ALA A 239 23.23 -21.51 -30.21
C ALA A 239 24.47 -22.35 -29.87
N VAL A 240 24.64 -22.79 -28.62
CA VAL A 240 25.73 -23.69 -28.21
C VAL A 240 25.60 -25.07 -28.91
N THR A 241 24.39 -25.61 -28.96
CA THR A 241 24.14 -26.91 -29.62
C THR A 241 24.37 -26.81 -31.13
N ALA A 242 23.83 -25.78 -31.77
CA ALA A 242 24.04 -25.53 -33.20
C ALA A 242 25.54 -25.32 -33.57
N SER A 243 26.30 -24.63 -32.70
CA SER A 243 27.74 -24.46 -32.92
C SER A 243 28.51 -25.76 -32.78
N HIS A 244 28.09 -26.61 -31.84
CA HIS A 244 28.70 -27.92 -31.65
C HIS A 244 28.48 -28.85 -32.86
N GLU A 245 27.23 -28.92 -33.35
CA GLU A 245 26.88 -29.68 -34.57
C GLU A 245 27.68 -29.22 -35.81
N ASN A 246 27.92 -27.92 -35.93
CA ASN A 246 28.67 -27.34 -37.03
C ASN A 246 30.21 -27.36 -36.83
N SER A 247 30.72 -28.07 -35.80
CA SER A 247 32.14 -28.15 -35.44
C SER A 247 32.78 -26.79 -35.16
N GLN A 248 31.98 -25.78 -34.71
CA GLN A 248 32.45 -24.47 -34.35
C GLN A 248 32.84 -24.39 -32.86
N SER A 249 33.64 -23.40 -32.53
CA SER A 249 34.01 -23.17 -31.12
C SER A 249 32.79 -22.75 -30.25
N THR A 250 32.53 -23.50 -29.18
CA THR A 250 31.46 -23.22 -28.24
C THR A 250 31.89 -22.31 -27.05
N VAL A 251 33.15 -21.89 -27.02
CA VAL A 251 33.71 -21.13 -25.89
C VAL A 251 32.96 -19.79 -25.67
N VAL A 252 32.79 -19.00 -26.73
CA VAL A 252 32.13 -17.69 -26.63
C VAL A 252 30.68 -17.82 -26.13
N PRO A 253 29.81 -18.64 -26.75
CA PRO A 253 28.45 -18.85 -26.24
C PRO A 253 28.41 -19.33 -24.78
N ARG A 254 29.33 -20.22 -24.38
CA ARG A 254 29.39 -20.73 -23.00
C ARG A 254 29.74 -19.64 -21.99
N VAL A 255 30.61 -18.70 -22.34
CA VAL A 255 30.89 -17.51 -21.51
C VAL A 255 29.64 -16.65 -21.32
N PHE A 256 28.88 -16.42 -22.40
CA PHE A 256 27.60 -15.70 -22.31
C PHE A 256 26.58 -16.42 -21.42
N ILE A 257 26.46 -17.75 -21.52
CA ILE A 257 25.61 -18.55 -20.62
C ILE A 257 26.03 -18.36 -19.18
N ALA A 258 27.32 -18.44 -18.88
CA ALA A 258 27.85 -18.27 -17.52
C ALA A 258 27.49 -16.87 -16.97
N LEU A 259 27.68 -15.82 -17.75
CA LEU A 259 27.36 -14.44 -17.34
C LEU A 259 25.85 -14.24 -17.09
N LEU A 260 24.98 -14.73 -18.00
CA LEU A 260 23.54 -14.66 -17.83
C LEU A 260 23.08 -15.44 -16.59
N THR A 261 23.60 -16.65 -16.40
CA THR A 261 23.29 -17.50 -15.25
C THR A 261 23.73 -16.83 -13.95
N LEU A 262 24.92 -16.23 -13.91
CA LEU A 262 25.40 -15.48 -12.75
C LEU A 262 24.47 -14.29 -12.43
N GLY A 263 23.99 -13.59 -13.44
CA GLY A 263 22.99 -12.53 -13.28
C GLY A 263 21.69 -13.05 -12.65
N LEU A 264 21.18 -14.20 -13.08
CA LEU A 264 19.99 -14.83 -12.51
C LEU A 264 20.22 -15.30 -11.06
N VAL A 265 21.40 -15.86 -10.74
CA VAL A 265 21.80 -16.16 -9.36
C VAL A 265 21.81 -14.89 -8.51
N GLY A 266 22.34 -13.78 -9.03
CA GLY A 266 22.32 -12.49 -8.37
C GLY A 266 20.90 -12.03 -8.00
N VAL A 267 19.91 -12.27 -8.87
CA VAL A 267 18.49 -11.96 -8.56
C VAL A 267 17.99 -12.81 -7.40
N ILE A 268 18.28 -14.12 -7.35
CA ILE A 268 17.86 -14.97 -6.23
C ILE A 268 18.51 -14.54 -4.92
N VAL A 269 19.83 -14.26 -4.94
CA VAL A 269 20.56 -13.78 -3.75
C VAL A 269 19.99 -12.43 -3.27
N TRP A 270 19.71 -11.50 -4.19
CA TRP A 270 19.08 -10.23 -3.87
C TRP A 270 17.70 -10.43 -3.23
N LEU A 271 16.88 -11.32 -3.78
CA LEU A 271 15.56 -11.65 -3.26
C LEU A 271 15.64 -12.17 -1.81
N MET A 272 16.54 -13.14 -1.56
CA MET A 272 16.73 -13.73 -0.25
C MET A 272 17.24 -12.74 0.80
N ARG A 273 18.01 -11.72 0.38
CA ARG A 273 18.51 -10.65 1.24
C ARG A 273 17.51 -9.53 1.47
N SER A 274 16.63 -9.25 0.49
CA SER A 274 15.70 -8.13 0.54
C SER A 274 14.38 -8.47 1.25
N VAL A 275 13.93 -9.74 1.18
CA VAL A 275 12.64 -10.17 1.73
C VAL A 275 12.86 -11.24 2.81
N PRO A 276 12.41 -11.01 4.06
CA PRO A 276 12.49 -12.02 5.12
C PRO A 276 11.76 -13.31 4.73
N ARG A 277 12.32 -14.45 5.08
CA ARG A 277 11.76 -15.79 4.76
C ARG A 277 10.28 -15.96 5.10
N PRO A 278 9.77 -15.52 6.29
CA PRO A 278 8.34 -15.67 6.61
C PRO A 278 7.46 -14.84 5.68
N THR A 279 7.86 -13.59 5.37
CA THR A 279 7.13 -12.73 4.43
C THR A 279 7.13 -13.31 3.01
N LEU A 280 8.29 -13.81 2.55
CA LEU A 280 8.39 -14.45 1.24
C LEU A 280 7.47 -15.68 1.15
N ARG A 281 7.46 -16.54 2.17
CA ARG A 281 6.55 -17.71 2.21
C ARG A 281 5.08 -17.31 2.18
N ALA A 282 4.70 -16.26 2.92
CA ALA A 282 3.33 -15.74 2.91
C ALA A 282 2.93 -15.23 1.53
N VAL A 283 3.76 -14.40 0.88
CA VAL A 283 3.53 -13.87 -0.46
C VAL A 283 3.43 -14.99 -1.51
N LEU A 284 4.32 -16.01 -1.44
CA LEU A 284 4.29 -17.15 -2.36
C LEU A 284 3.05 -18.04 -2.17
N ARG A 285 2.53 -18.14 -0.93
CA ARG A 285 1.28 -18.87 -0.64
C ARG A 285 0.05 -18.14 -1.17
N GLU A 286 0.03 -16.81 -1.03
CA GLU A 286 -1.06 -15.96 -1.53
C GLU A 286 -1.05 -15.87 -3.08
N ARG A 287 0.13 -15.98 -3.69
CA ARG A 287 0.34 -15.84 -5.15
C ARG A 287 1.10 -17.03 -5.70
N GLY A 288 0.41 -18.14 -5.94
CA GLY A 288 1.02 -19.40 -6.41
C GLY A 288 1.80 -19.25 -7.70
N PHE A 289 1.40 -18.33 -8.58
CA PHE A 289 2.10 -18.08 -9.84
C PHE A 289 3.52 -17.52 -9.64
N LEU A 290 3.75 -16.73 -8.58
CA LEU A 290 5.11 -16.29 -8.23
C LEU A 290 6.01 -17.48 -7.84
N ALA A 291 5.45 -18.48 -7.14
CA ALA A 291 6.19 -19.69 -6.79
C ALA A 291 6.60 -20.49 -8.04
N VAL A 292 5.70 -20.60 -9.02
CA VAL A 292 5.99 -21.25 -10.31
C VAL A 292 7.11 -20.51 -11.06
N ARG A 293 7.04 -19.17 -11.13
CA ARG A 293 8.12 -18.37 -11.76
C ARG A 293 9.46 -18.53 -11.06
N LEU A 294 9.45 -18.59 -9.72
CA LEU A 294 10.67 -18.78 -8.94
C LEU A 294 11.28 -20.16 -9.14
N ALA A 295 10.46 -21.21 -9.20
CA ALA A 295 10.89 -22.57 -9.49
C ALA A 295 11.46 -22.68 -10.93
N PHE A 296 10.80 -22.04 -11.89
CA PHE A 296 11.27 -21.97 -13.26
C PHE A 296 12.62 -21.24 -13.38
N LEU A 297 12.80 -20.14 -12.65
CA LEU A 297 14.07 -19.42 -12.60
C LEU A 297 15.19 -20.29 -11.99
N ALA A 298 14.89 -21.05 -10.94
CA ALA A 298 15.86 -21.99 -10.35
C ALA A 298 16.25 -23.09 -11.35
N PHE A 299 15.28 -23.63 -12.08
CA PHE A 299 15.55 -24.59 -13.14
C PHE A 299 16.44 -23.99 -14.25
N ALA A 300 16.16 -22.76 -14.70
CA ALA A 300 16.97 -22.08 -15.71
C ALA A 300 18.42 -21.86 -15.24
N ILE A 301 18.62 -21.53 -13.97
CA ILE A 301 19.96 -21.39 -13.37
C ILE A 301 20.70 -22.72 -13.42
N ILE A 302 20.06 -23.83 -13.01
CA ILE A 302 20.67 -25.16 -13.02
C ILE A 302 21.06 -25.57 -14.46
N ALA A 303 20.14 -25.41 -15.41
CA ALA A 303 20.38 -25.69 -16.81
C ALA A 303 21.56 -24.87 -17.38
N GLY A 304 21.58 -23.56 -17.09
CA GLY A 304 22.66 -22.67 -17.49
C GLY A 304 24.01 -23.06 -16.88
N MET A 305 24.06 -23.40 -15.59
CA MET A 305 25.29 -23.85 -14.94
C MET A 305 25.84 -25.15 -15.57
N ILE A 306 24.97 -26.14 -15.78
CA ILE A 306 25.37 -27.43 -16.40
C ILE A 306 25.95 -27.16 -17.78
N THR A 307 25.26 -26.42 -18.65
CA THR A 307 25.73 -26.16 -20.01
C THR A 307 26.99 -25.30 -20.04
N ALA A 308 27.16 -24.33 -19.13
CA ALA A 308 28.37 -23.53 -19.05
C ALA A 308 29.61 -24.40 -18.73
N VAL A 309 29.47 -25.43 -17.87
CA VAL A 309 30.56 -26.28 -17.43
C VAL A 309 30.78 -27.45 -18.42
N VAL A 310 29.73 -28.19 -18.73
CA VAL A 310 29.82 -29.43 -19.53
C VAL A 310 29.86 -29.15 -21.03
N GLY A 311 29.18 -28.11 -21.50
CA GLY A 311 29.03 -27.78 -22.92
C GLY A 311 27.83 -28.49 -23.56
N ALA A 312 27.90 -28.71 -24.88
CA ALA A 312 26.85 -29.39 -25.65
C ALA A 312 26.89 -30.90 -25.41
N THR A 313 25.76 -31.45 -24.99
CA THR A 313 25.52 -32.89 -24.79
C THR A 313 24.04 -33.16 -25.12
N PRO A 314 23.65 -34.43 -25.38
CA PRO A 314 22.23 -34.75 -25.61
C PRO A 314 21.28 -34.27 -24.53
N LEU A 315 21.74 -34.16 -23.29
CA LEU A 315 20.97 -33.62 -22.17
C LEU A 315 20.84 -32.10 -22.26
N THR A 316 21.91 -31.38 -22.63
CA THR A 316 21.89 -29.90 -22.68
C THR A 316 21.16 -29.38 -23.92
N GLU A 317 21.05 -30.15 -24.98
CA GLU A 317 20.28 -29.83 -26.19
C GLU A 317 18.79 -29.58 -25.89
N VAL A 318 18.22 -30.32 -24.93
CA VAL A 318 16.82 -30.20 -24.55
C VAL A 318 16.53 -28.94 -23.72
N PHE A 319 17.52 -28.39 -22.98
CA PHE A 319 17.32 -27.27 -22.06
C PHE A 319 16.90 -26.00 -22.79
N GLY A 320 17.51 -25.68 -23.92
CA GLY A 320 17.21 -24.45 -24.66
C GLY A 320 15.75 -24.37 -25.12
N PRO A 321 15.25 -25.33 -25.91
CA PRO A 321 13.84 -25.35 -26.34
C PRO A 321 12.85 -25.42 -25.18
N LEU A 322 13.12 -26.24 -24.15
CA LEU A 322 12.25 -26.38 -22.99
C LEU A 322 12.11 -25.09 -22.20
N LEU A 323 13.22 -24.38 -21.94
CA LEU A 323 13.23 -23.10 -21.27
C LEU A 323 12.55 -22.01 -22.11
N LEU A 324 12.76 -22.01 -23.42
CA LEU A 324 12.11 -21.07 -24.33
C LEU A 324 10.58 -21.22 -24.28
N PHE A 325 10.11 -22.45 -24.43
CA PHE A 325 8.69 -22.78 -24.37
C PHE A 325 8.08 -22.39 -23.01
N GLY A 326 8.72 -22.81 -21.91
CA GLY A 326 8.27 -22.47 -20.56
C GLY A 326 8.24 -20.96 -20.28
N ALA A 327 9.24 -20.21 -20.73
CA ALA A 327 9.28 -18.76 -20.57
C ALA A 327 8.15 -18.05 -21.35
N VAL A 328 7.86 -18.52 -22.57
CA VAL A 328 6.74 -18.00 -23.38
C VAL A 328 5.41 -18.31 -22.70
N CYS A 329 5.20 -19.54 -22.25
CA CYS A 329 3.98 -19.93 -21.52
C CYS A 329 3.76 -19.07 -20.26
N LEU A 330 4.81 -18.87 -19.45
CA LEU A 330 4.73 -18.03 -18.25
C LEU A 330 4.46 -16.56 -18.58
N ARG A 331 4.95 -16.06 -19.72
CA ARG A 331 4.69 -14.69 -20.15
C ARG A 331 3.26 -14.50 -20.62
N VAL A 332 2.73 -15.43 -21.41
CA VAL A 332 1.36 -15.43 -21.91
C VAL A 332 0.37 -15.57 -20.75
N TYR A 333 0.59 -16.54 -19.87
CA TYR A 333 -0.27 -16.74 -18.70
C TYR A 333 -0.26 -15.51 -17.79
N GLY A 334 0.93 -14.93 -17.50
CA GLY A 334 1.03 -13.74 -16.69
C GLY A 334 0.35 -12.51 -17.33
N TRP A 335 0.29 -12.43 -18.67
CA TRP A 335 -0.48 -11.40 -19.36
C TRP A 335 -1.99 -11.62 -19.21
N LEU A 336 -2.47 -12.85 -19.32
CA LEU A 336 -3.88 -13.21 -19.18
C LEU A 336 -4.39 -13.05 -17.73
N SER A 337 -3.55 -13.35 -16.73
CA SER A 337 -3.90 -13.26 -15.31
C SER A 337 -3.69 -11.86 -14.69
N GLY A 338 -3.11 -10.92 -15.46
CA GLY A 338 -2.75 -9.60 -14.95
C GLY A 338 -1.51 -9.60 -14.04
N GLU A 339 -0.76 -10.71 -13.97
CA GLU A 339 0.43 -10.90 -13.11
C GLU A 339 1.78 -10.86 -13.88
#